data_71a7950b9636da1bc801b7bb931bdbe1
#
_entry.id   71a7950b9636da1bc801b7bb931bdbe1
#
_cell.length_a   1.000
_cell.length_b   1.000
_cell.length_c   1.000
_cell.angle_alpha   90.00
_cell.angle_beta   90.00
_cell.angle_gamma   90.00
#
_symmetry.space_group_name_H-M   'P 1'
#
loop_
_entity.id
_entity.type
_entity.pdbx_description
1 polymer ?
#
loop_
_entity_poly.entity_id
_entity_poly.type
_entity_poly.pdbx_seq_one_letter_code
_entity_poly.pdbx_strand_id
1 'polypeptide(L)'
;MNILELEKFKIEDAINFHDELNPLLFDENNKLKPNIKNQLEIITDDFVEYMGIPDLAVEDVIITGSNVAFTYTPHSDIDLHLLVDFAKLPESDVYKELFNAKKSLYNDTYEITIRDIPVELYVQDTAQSHTSLGEYSLMQDKFTRIPSKQRANLDEISAEHKFERLEQLAIEGLKSKDIEKVNNVLSIIKRYRQAGLDNKGEFGPENLAFKAIRSKGYFQALFDLRNKLRAQQLSIEEELLRRTFEESIGVYNSKVNIAEDMSKEDLADQWNVSTKEIAKAIDLGVKVEMKNNPQVTATTPQLRREQATKIVVNNLVQDVEYYPKMITFIRAVNQLNQTTSTNDGAGSDVNDVSQMQDMGYKPS
;
A
#
# COMPACT_ATOMS: atom_id res chain seq x y z
N MET A 1 -16.97 7.70 -9.47
CA MET A 1 -16.81 8.62 -10.61
C MET A 1 -16.42 7.81 -11.83
N ASN A 2 -17.04 7.98 -12.98
CA ASN A 2 -16.72 7.19 -14.18
C ASN A 2 -15.57 7.89 -14.93
N ILE A 3 -14.34 7.63 -14.50
CA ILE A 3 -13.09 8.28 -14.99
C ILE A 3 -12.70 7.78 -16.41
N LEU A 4 -13.61 7.11 -17.12
CA LEU A 4 -13.32 6.55 -18.44
C LEU A 4 -13.86 7.39 -19.61
N GLU A 5 -14.49 8.52 -19.30
CA GLU A 5 -14.93 9.49 -20.28
C GLU A 5 -13.97 10.68 -20.32
N LEU A 6 -13.63 11.17 -21.52
CA LEU A 6 -12.79 12.35 -21.71
C LEU A 6 -13.45 13.58 -21.07
N GLU A 7 -12.74 14.24 -20.18
CA GLU A 7 -13.21 15.45 -19.53
C GLU A 7 -12.64 16.70 -20.20
N LYS A 8 -13.43 17.76 -20.25
CA LYS A 8 -12.97 19.03 -20.78
C LYS A 8 -11.91 19.66 -19.89
N PHE A 9 -10.81 20.09 -20.48
CA PHE A 9 -9.82 20.90 -19.77
C PHE A 9 -10.46 22.21 -19.29
N LYS A 10 -10.18 22.56 -18.05
CA LYS A 10 -10.49 23.86 -17.47
C LYS A 10 -9.24 24.35 -16.76
N ILE A 11 -8.81 25.55 -17.08
CA ILE A 11 -7.60 26.11 -16.48
C ILE A 11 -7.77 26.32 -14.96
N GLU A 12 -9.00 26.55 -14.52
CA GLU A 12 -9.37 26.74 -13.12
C GLU A 12 -9.15 25.45 -12.29
N ASP A 13 -9.14 24.27 -12.91
CA ASP A 13 -8.80 23.00 -12.25
C ASP A 13 -7.30 22.94 -11.90
N ALA A 14 -6.48 23.70 -12.59
CA ALA A 14 -5.03 23.74 -12.39
C ALA A 14 -4.57 24.96 -11.59
N ILE A 15 -5.19 26.11 -11.82
CA ILE A 15 -4.84 27.37 -11.18
C ILE A 15 -6.01 28.36 -11.24
N ASN A 16 -6.22 29.09 -10.16
CA ASN A 16 -7.19 30.16 -10.11
C ASN A 16 -6.55 31.41 -9.45
N PHE A 17 -6.57 32.56 -10.14
CA PHE A 17 -5.98 33.79 -9.63
C PHE A 17 -6.97 34.56 -8.77
N HIS A 18 -6.56 34.88 -7.54
CA HIS A 18 -7.34 35.63 -6.57
C HIS A 18 -6.69 36.97 -6.26
N ASP A 19 -7.49 37.96 -5.84
CA ASP A 19 -7.00 39.25 -5.36
C ASP A 19 -6.66 39.23 -3.85
N GLU A 20 -7.12 38.15 -3.15
CA GLU A 20 -6.91 37.92 -1.72
C GLU A 20 -6.30 36.54 -1.49
N LEU A 21 -5.57 36.36 -0.39
CA LEU A 21 -5.16 35.06 0.10
C LEU A 21 -6.39 34.25 0.49
N ASN A 22 -6.23 32.93 0.59
CA ASN A 22 -7.36 32.05 0.92
C ASN A 22 -8.06 32.50 2.21
N PRO A 23 -9.31 33.01 2.11
CA PRO A 23 -10.04 33.57 3.25
C PRO A 23 -10.46 32.52 4.28
N LEU A 24 -10.37 31.24 3.96
CA LEU A 24 -10.54 30.15 4.94
C LEU A 24 -9.38 30.09 5.92
N LEU A 25 -8.16 30.48 5.48
CA LEU A 25 -6.92 30.37 6.25
C LEU A 25 -6.45 31.71 6.79
N PHE A 26 -6.53 32.80 6.00
CA PHE A 26 -5.96 34.12 6.31
C PHE A 26 -7.04 35.15 6.64
N ASP A 27 -6.66 36.15 7.41
CA ASP A 27 -7.47 37.32 7.71
C ASP A 27 -7.21 38.45 6.69
N GLU A 28 -7.93 39.59 6.86
CA GLU A 28 -7.81 40.79 6.00
C GLU A 28 -6.41 41.41 6.03
N ASN A 29 -5.61 41.15 7.06
CA ASN A 29 -4.25 41.64 7.22
C ASN A 29 -3.20 40.66 6.67
N ASN A 30 -3.65 39.62 5.94
CA ASN A 30 -2.81 38.51 5.45
C ASN A 30 -2.09 37.75 6.58
N LYS A 31 -2.67 37.72 7.78
CA LYS A 31 -2.22 36.87 8.87
C LYS A 31 -3.02 35.61 8.91
N LEU A 32 -2.34 34.53 9.24
CA LEU A 32 -2.99 33.25 9.49
C LEU A 32 -3.96 33.37 10.67
N LYS A 33 -5.19 32.92 10.50
CA LYS A 33 -6.20 33.00 11.56
C LYS A 33 -5.75 32.24 12.80
N PRO A 34 -5.95 32.79 14.02
CA PRO A 34 -5.42 32.17 15.25
C PRO A 34 -5.86 30.68 15.45
N ASN A 35 -7.12 30.37 15.12
CA ASN A 35 -7.64 29.02 15.23
C ASN A 35 -7.02 28.05 14.22
N ILE A 36 -6.66 28.55 13.03
CA ILE A 36 -5.95 27.76 12.00
C ILE A 36 -4.52 27.52 12.44
N LYS A 37 -3.83 28.59 12.91
CA LYS A 37 -2.47 28.48 13.42
C LYS A 37 -2.38 27.43 14.55
N ASN A 38 -3.23 27.57 15.57
CA ASN A 38 -3.26 26.63 16.70
C ASN A 38 -3.51 25.19 16.25
N GLN A 39 -4.39 24.96 15.26
CA GLN A 39 -4.65 23.63 14.76
C GLN A 39 -3.44 23.05 14.00
N LEU A 40 -2.74 23.87 13.21
CA LEU A 40 -1.51 23.46 12.52
C LEU A 40 -0.38 23.16 13.51
N GLU A 41 -0.28 23.93 14.61
CA GLU A 41 0.68 23.64 15.69
C GLU A 41 0.39 22.28 16.34
N ILE A 42 -0.88 21.97 16.64
CA ILE A 42 -1.28 20.66 17.18
C ILE A 42 -0.93 19.52 16.20
N ILE A 43 -1.22 19.71 14.91
CA ILE A 43 -0.88 18.71 13.87
C ILE A 43 0.63 18.51 13.78
N THR A 44 1.39 19.60 13.90
CA THR A 44 2.86 19.56 13.90
C THR A 44 3.39 18.75 15.08
N ASP A 45 2.89 19.02 16.28
CA ASP A 45 3.32 18.31 17.50
C ASP A 45 3.01 16.82 17.42
N ASP A 46 1.82 16.44 16.95
CA ASP A 46 1.43 15.05 16.72
C ASP A 46 2.36 14.36 15.69
N PHE A 47 2.69 15.06 14.61
CA PHE A 47 3.60 14.52 13.59
C PHE A 47 5.04 14.38 14.11
N VAL A 48 5.54 15.32 14.91
CA VAL A 48 6.85 15.21 15.57
C VAL A 48 6.88 14.02 16.54
N GLU A 49 5.83 13.82 17.33
CA GLU A 49 5.69 12.65 18.20
C GLU A 49 5.67 11.36 17.39
N TYR A 50 4.90 11.31 16.31
CA TYR A 50 4.85 10.17 15.39
C TYR A 50 6.21 9.86 14.74
N MET A 51 7.04 10.88 14.48
CA MET A 51 8.41 10.67 13.98
C MET A 51 9.24 9.83 14.98
N GLY A 52 8.99 9.95 16.28
CA GLY A 52 9.63 9.15 17.33
C GLY A 52 11.15 9.29 17.36
N ILE A 53 11.67 10.45 16.95
CA ILE A 53 13.09 10.78 16.95
C ILE A 53 13.34 11.65 18.18
N PRO A 54 14.07 11.14 19.20
CA PRO A 54 14.38 11.92 20.39
C PRO A 54 15.14 13.20 20.01
N ASP A 55 14.76 14.31 20.64
CA ASP A 55 15.43 15.62 20.51
C ASP A 55 15.55 16.11 19.05
N LEU A 56 14.58 15.76 18.18
CA LEU A 56 14.54 16.29 16.81
C LEU A 56 14.42 17.82 16.83
N ALA A 57 15.49 18.51 16.43
CA ALA A 57 15.51 19.97 16.36
C ALA A 57 14.75 20.44 15.11
N VAL A 58 13.51 20.91 15.30
CA VAL A 58 12.73 21.58 14.27
C VAL A 58 13.11 23.08 14.30
N GLU A 59 13.71 23.56 13.22
CA GLU A 59 14.18 24.96 13.11
C GLU A 59 13.04 25.94 12.82
N ASP A 60 12.07 25.53 12.01
CA ASP A 60 10.83 26.26 11.73
C ASP A 60 9.76 25.28 11.21
N VAL A 61 8.52 25.74 11.22
CA VAL A 61 7.39 25.07 10.58
C VAL A 61 6.79 26.05 9.60
N ILE A 62 6.76 25.69 8.34
CA ILE A 62 6.30 26.56 7.27
C ILE A 62 5.13 25.98 6.50
N ILE A 63 4.24 26.84 6.04
CA ILE A 63 3.23 26.49 5.04
C ILE A 63 3.75 26.98 3.69
N THR A 64 3.64 26.12 2.68
CA THR A 64 3.97 26.42 1.28
C THR A 64 2.79 26.14 0.35
N GLY A 65 3.01 26.16 -0.96
CA GLY A 65 1.99 25.80 -1.95
C GLY A 65 1.05 26.95 -2.32
N SER A 66 -0.02 26.59 -3.03
CA SER A 66 -0.96 27.57 -3.60
C SER A 66 -1.84 28.26 -2.55
N ASN A 67 -2.09 27.62 -1.40
CA ASN A 67 -2.88 28.18 -0.32
C ASN A 67 -2.21 29.35 0.42
N VAL A 68 -0.87 29.50 0.32
CA VAL A 68 -0.13 30.66 0.80
C VAL A 68 0.30 31.58 -0.34
N ALA A 69 -0.38 31.48 -1.48
CA ALA A 69 -0.25 32.31 -2.66
C ALA A 69 -1.63 32.77 -3.13
N PHE A 70 -1.67 33.62 -4.18
CA PHE A 70 -2.91 34.08 -4.79
C PHE A 70 -3.41 33.15 -5.92
N THR A 71 -3.05 31.86 -5.85
CA THR A 71 -3.27 30.90 -6.96
C THR A 71 -3.94 29.60 -6.50
N TYR A 72 -4.59 29.64 -5.33
CA TYR A 72 -5.29 28.47 -4.79
C TYR A 72 -6.53 28.10 -5.61
N THR A 73 -6.88 26.81 -5.55
CA THR A 73 -8.09 26.23 -6.16
C THR A 73 -8.87 25.45 -5.11
N PRO A 74 -10.10 24.99 -5.39
CA PRO A 74 -10.82 24.07 -4.49
C PRO A 74 -10.10 22.74 -4.22
N HIS A 75 -9.11 22.40 -5.06
CA HIS A 75 -8.31 21.17 -4.94
C HIS A 75 -6.93 21.40 -4.31
N SER A 76 -6.65 22.61 -3.82
CA SER A 76 -5.39 22.94 -3.17
C SER A 76 -5.33 22.34 -1.77
N ASP A 77 -4.20 21.75 -1.43
CA ASP A 77 -3.82 21.24 -0.13
C ASP A 77 -3.02 22.27 0.68
N ILE A 78 -2.89 22.05 1.98
CA ILE A 78 -1.99 22.79 2.86
C ILE A 78 -0.71 21.98 2.96
N ASP A 79 0.35 22.44 2.28
CA ASP A 79 1.67 21.82 2.37
C ASP A 79 2.38 22.31 3.65
N LEU A 80 2.41 21.49 4.70
CA LEU A 80 3.01 21.82 6.00
C LEU A 80 4.38 21.16 6.12
N HIS A 81 5.44 21.98 6.15
CA HIS A 81 6.81 21.54 6.15
C HIS A 81 7.48 21.78 7.51
N LEU A 82 8.04 20.74 8.09
CA LEU A 82 8.95 20.83 9.23
C LEU A 82 10.36 21.04 8.70
N LEU A 83 10.98 22.16 9.00
CA LEU A 83 12.35 22.48 8.60
C LEU A 83 13.32 21.89 9.62
N VAL A 84 14.18 21.00 9.18
CA VAL A 84 15.21 20.34 9.98
C VAL A 84 16.56 20.53 9.28
N ASP A 85 17.59 20.84 10.04
CA ASP A 85 18.96 20.92 9.52
C ASP A 85 19.56 19.49 9.44
N PHE A 86 19.55 18.90 8.25
CA PHE A 86 20.05 17.55 8.04
C PHE A 86 21.57 17.44 8.24
N ALA A 87 22.31 18.55 8.16
CA ALA A 87 23.75 18.54 8.43
C ALA A 87 24.05 18.29 9.93
N LYS A 88 23.08 18.53 10.82
CA LYS A 88 23.19 18.26 12.26
C LYS A 88 22.82 16.81 12.64
N LEU A 89 22.25 16.05 11.68
CA LEU A 89 21.82 14.67 11.93
C LEU A 89 22.98 13.69 11.67
N PRO A 90 23.20 12.71 12.55
CA PRO A 90 24.12 11.60 12.23
C PRO A 90 23.51 10.80 11.06
N GLU A 91 24.32 10.40 10.07
CA GLU A 91 23.85 9.60 8.93
C GLU A 91 22.64 10.23 8.19
N SER A 92 22.80 11.48 7.74
CA SER A 92 21.74 12.30 7.12
C SER A 92 20.93 11.61 6.02
N ASP A 93 21.55 10.73 5.21
CA ASP A 93 20.87 9.97 4.15
C ASP A 93 19.86 8.95 4.73
N VAL A 94 20.20 8.29 5.83
CA VAL A 94 19.30 7.35 6.54
C VAL A 94 18.10 8.10 7.11
N TYR A 95 18.36 9.25 7.75
CA TYR A 95 17.27 10.09 8.27
C TYR A 95 16.36 10.62 7.16
N LYS A 96 16.92 10.98 6.00
CA LYS A 96 16.13 11.41 4.84
C LYS A 96 15.16 10.32 4.35
N GLU A 97 15.63 9.09 4.24
CA GLU A 97 14.78 7.95 3.88
C GLU A 97 13.73 7.67 4.98
N LEU A 98 14.13 7.71 6.25
CA LEU A 98 13.22 7.54 7.38
C LEU A 98 12.12 8.61 7.39
N PHE A 99 12.46 9.89 7.21
CA PHE A 99 11.49 10.98 7.12
C PHE A 99 10.52 10.77 5.96
N ASN A 100 11.02 10.40 4.79
CA ASN A 100 10.17 10.14 3.62
C ASN A 100 9.22 8.96 3.86
N ALA A 101 9.69 7.87 4.47
CA ALA A 101 8.87 6.71 4.78
C ALA A 101 7.79 7.05 5.83
N LYS A 102 8.18 7.69 6.94
CA LYS A 102 7.25 8.07 8.01
C LYS A 102 6.22 9.12 7.54
N LYS A 103 6.65 10.12 6.76
CA LYS A 103 5.77 11.09 6.14
C LYS A 103 4.71 10.40 5.26
N SER A 104 5.14 9.50 4.37
CA SER A 104 4.19 8.81 3.49
C SER A 104 3.21 7.98 4.30
N LEU A 105 3.68 7.24 5.30
CA LEU A 105 2.82 6.43 6.16
C LEU A 105 1.82 7.30 6.95
N TYR A 106 2.26 8.45 7.49
CA TYR A 106 1.41 9.36 8.23
C TYR A 106 0.31 9.95 7.35
N ASN A 107 0.69 10.54 6.21
CA ASN A 107 -0.26 11.14 5.26
C ASN A 107 -1.22 10.08 4.65
N ASP A 108 -0.77 8.84 4.46
CA ASP A 108 -1.62 7.74 3.94
C ASP A 108 -2.57 7.18 5.02
N THR A 109 -2.19 7.29 6.31
CA THR A 109 -2.98 6.77 7.44
C THR A 109 -4.03 7.77 7.92
N TYR A 110 -3.68 9.06 7.96
CA TYR A 110 -4.51 10.10 8.54
C TYR A 110 -4.96 11.09 7.46
N GLU A 111 -6.26 11.12 7.19
CA GLU A 111 -6.88 12.11 6.28
C GLU A 111 -7.18 13.40 7.06
N ILE A 112 -6.11 14.15 7.36
CA ILE A 112 -6.21 15.39 8.15
C ILE A 112 -6.72 16.52 7.26
N THR A 113 -7.74 17.26 7.72
CA THR A 113 -8.27 18.42 7.01
C THR A 113 -8.44 19.62 7.94
N ILE A 114 -8.26 20.81 7.40
CA ILE A 114 -8.61 22.09 8.04
C ILE A 114 -9.60 22.81 7.12
N ARG A 115 -10.84 23.02 7.57
CA ARG A 115 -11.90 23.62 6.74
C ARG A 115 -12.09 22.89 5.41
N ASP A 116 -12.10 21.56 5.46
CA ASP A 116 -12.17 20.68 4.30
C ASP A 116 -10.97 20.75 3.33
N ILE A 117 -9.92 21.49 3.67
CA ILE A 117 -8.67 21.53 2.91
C ILE A 117 -7.74 20.46 3.46
N PRO A 118 -7.28 19.51 2.64
CA PRO A 118 -6.32 18.49 3.08
C PRO A 118 -5.01 19.10 3.57
N VAL A 119 -4.41 18.49 4.60
CA VAL A 119 -3.09 18.88 5.12
C VAL A 119 -2.11 17.76 4.80
N GLU A 120 -1.08 18.09 4.02
CA GLU A 120 0.03 17.18 3.73
C GLU A 120 1.28 17.63 4.50
N LEU A 121 1.87 16.70 5.27
CA LEU A 121 3.05 16.97 6.07
C LEU A 121 4.32 16.53 5.36
N TYR A 122 5.38 17.32 5.54
CA TYR A 122 6.71 17.10 4.98
C TYR A 122 7.80 17.36 6.01
N VAL A 123 8.93 16.64 5.91
CA VAL A 123 10.18 17.03 6.58
C VAL A 123 11.13 17.51 5.49
N GLN A 124 11.62 18.72 5.62
CA GLN A 124 12.47 19.37 4.61
C GLN A 124 13.78 19.80 5.24
N ASP A 125 14.88 19.57 4.51
CA ASP A 125 16.19 20.09 4.89
C ASP A 125 16.20 21.63 4.75
N THR A 126 16.70 22.33 5.77
CA THR A 126 16.87 23.79 5.74
C THR A 126 17.76 24.26 4.59
N ALA A 127 18.68 23.42 4.12
CA ALA A 127 19.55 23.71 2.97
C ALA A 127 18.83 23.54 1.62
N GLN A 128 17.65 22.90 1.58
CA GLN A 128 16.90 22.64 0.36
C GLN A 128 16.08 23.86 -0.05
N SER A 129 16.37 24.42 -1.22
CA SER A 129 15.52 25.44 -1.82
C SER A 129 14.22 24.85 -2.37
N HIS A 130 13.13 25.58 -2.27
CA HIS A 130 11.86 25.24 -2.92
C HIS A 130 11.36 26.36 -3.81
N THR A 131 10.50 26.03 -4.78
CA THR A 131 10.00 26.94 -5.82
C THR A 131 8.65 27.56 -5.48
N SER A 132 8.15 27.42 -4.25
CA SER A 132 6.84 27.94 -3.84
C SER A 132 6.75 29.45 -4.03
N LEU A 133 5.59 29.93 -4.49
CA LEU A 133 5.31 31.36 -4.70
C LEU A 133 5.18 32.14 -3.39
N GLY A 134 4.75 31.48 -2.32
CA GLY A 134 4.64 32.03 -0.98
C GLY A 134 5.14 31.06 0.08
N GLU A 135 5.54 31.58 1.24
CA GLU A 135 5.96 30.81 2.39
C GLU A 135 5.57 31.54 3.65
N TYR A 136 4.86 30.89 4.56
CA TYR A 136 4.44 31.43 5.84
C TYR A 136 5.04 30.63 6.99
N SER A 137 5.83 31.26 7.85
CA SER A 137 6.38 30.65 9.05
C SER A 137 5.35 30.68 10.18
N LEU A 138 5.06 29.51 10.76
CA LEU A 138 4.22 29.39 11.95
C LEU A 138 4.93 29.92 13.19
N MET A 139 6.23 29.64 13.34
CA MET A 139 7.00 30.07 14.51
C MET A 139 7.18 31.59 14.56
N GLN A 140 7.42 32.23 13.38
CA GLN A 140 7.59 33.68 13.28
C GLN A 140 6.26 34.43 13.10
N ASP A 141 5.17 33.70 12.83
CA ASP A 141 3.82 34.22 12.55
C ASP A 141 3.79 35.31 11.45
N LYS A 142 4.53 35.03 10.36
CA LYS A 142 4.64 35.94 9.21
C LYS A 142 5.06 35.22 7.94
N PHE A 143 4.86 35.90 6.81
CA PHE A 143 5.46 35.49 5.55
C PHE A 143 6.99 35.67 5.59
N THR A 144 7.72 34.61 5.33
CA THR A 144 9.17 34.60 5.05
C THR A 144 9.42 34.82 3.56
N ARG A 145 8.46 34.36 2.71
CA ARG A 145 8.39 34.72 1.29
C ARG A 145 7.02 35.28 0.97
N ILE A 146 6.96 36.57 0.72
CA ILE A 146 5.71 37.28 0.43
C ILE A 146 5.24 36.89 -0.98
N PRO A 147 4.02 36.34 -1.16
CA PRO A 147 3.51 35.97 -2.46
C PRO A 147 3.22 37.19 -3.32
N SER A 148 3.48 37.07 -4.62
CA SER A 148 3.18 38.13 -5.59
C SER A 148 1.77 37.97 -6.14
N LYS A 149 1.03 39.10 -6.28
CA LYS A 149 -0.28 39.16 -6.96
C LYS A 149 -0.17 39.19 -8.48
N GLN A 150 1.01 39.00 -9.05
CA GLN A 150 1.19 39.08 -10.48
C GLN A 150 0.44 37.89 -11.15
N ARG A 151 -0.48 38.25 -12.05
CA ARG A 151 -1.12 37.29 -12.95
C ARG A 151 -0.11 36.92 -14.05
N ALA A 152 0.31 35.68 -14.08
CA ALA A 152 1.14 35.21 -15.18
C ALA A 152 0.32 35.14 -16.46
N ASN A 153 0.95 35.41 -17.60
CA ASN A 153 0.34 35.11 -18.89
C ASN A 153 0.44 33.60 -19.12
N LEU A 154 -0.67 32.91 -18.96
CA LEU A 154 -0.75 31.45 -19.09
C LEU A 154 -0.85 31.07 -20.57
N ASP A 155 -0.10 30.06 -20.96
CA ASP A 155 -0.21 29.41 -22.27
C ASP A 155 -1.29 28.32 -22.17
N GLU A 156 -2.56 28.75 -22.14
CA GLU A 156 -3.71 27.87 -21.94
C GLU A 156 -3.85 26.83 -23.06
N ILE A 157 -3.60 27.25 -24.31
CA ILE A 157 -3.69 26.36 -25.48
C ILE A 157 -2.68 25.21 -25.36
N SER A 158 -1.44 25.53 -25.01
CA SER A 158 -0.43 24.49 -24.79
C SER A 158 -0.75 23.61 -23.57
N ALA A 159 -1.32 24.19 -22.51
CA ALA A 159 -1.73 23.43 -21.34
C ALA A 159 -2.88 22.46 -21.66
N GLU A 160 -3.88 22.90 -22.43
CA GLU A 160 -4.99 22.07 -22.90
C GLU A 160 -4.51 20.89 -23.74
N HIS A 161 -3.70 21.14 -24.79
CA HIS A 161 -3.16 20.05 -25.62
C HIS A 161 -2.32 19.04 -24.81
N LYS A 162 -1.58 19.53 -23.81
CA LYS A 162 -0.79 18.67 -22.93
C LYS A 162 -1.68 17.87 -21.97
N PHE A 163 -2.74 18.49 -21.45
CA PHE A 163 -3.75 17.82 -20.65
C PHE A 163 -4.43 16.69 -21.43
N GLU A 164 -4.97 16.98 -22.62
CA GLU A 164 -5.62 15.97 -23.47
C GLU A 164 -4.73 14.76 -23.73
N ARG A 165 -3.43 15.02 -24.00
CA ARG A 165 -2.45 13.94 -24.18
C ARG A 165 -2.25 13.12 -22.92
N LEU A 166 -2.13 13.77 -21.76
CA LEU A 166 -1.97 13.08 -20.48
C LEU A 166 -3.22 12.32 -20.09
N GLU A 167 -4.39 12.88 -20.36
CA GLU A 167 -5.69 12.24 -20.13
C GLU A 167 -5.84 10.96 -20.94
N GLN A 168 -5.53 10.98 -22.24
CA GLN A 168 -5.54 9.80 -23.08
C GLN A 168 -4.61 8.71 -22.52
N LEU A 169 -3.38 9.07 -22.16
CA LEU A 169 -2.44 8.14 -21.55
C LEU A 169 -2.96 7.58 -20.22
N ALA A 170 -3.59 8.43 -19.40
CA ALA A 170 -4.16 8.00 -18.13
C ALA A 170 -5.31 7.01 -18.33
N ILE A 171 -6.23 7.28 -19.26
CA ILE A 171 -7.34 6.37 -19.61
C ILE A 171 -6.82 5.04 -20.16
N GLU A 172 -5.80 5.05 -21.03
CA GLU A 172 -5.17 3.83 -21.53
C GLU A 172 -4.51 3.03 -20.39
N GLY A 173 -3.83 3.72 -19.47
CA GLY A 173 -3.26 3.12 -18.27
C GLY A 173 -4.32 2.48 -17.38
N LEU A 174 -5.44 3.18 -17.12
CA LEU A 174 -6.54 2.70 -16.28
C LEU A 174 -7.26 1.48 -16.87
N LYS A 175 -7.32 1.38 -18.21
CA LYS A 175 -7.85 0.20 -18.91
C LYS A 175 -6.88 -0.98 -18.95
N SER A 176 -5.61 -0.74 -18.64
CA SER A 176 -4.58 -1.77 -18.69
C SER A 176 -4.65 -2.67 -17.46
N LYS A 177 -4.39 -3.97 -17.68
CA LYS A 177 -4.13 -4.94 -16.60
C LYS A 177 -2.63 -5.19 -16.41
N ASP A 178 -1.80 -4.39 -17.05
CA ASP A 178 -0.35 -4.53 -17.06
C ASP A 178 0.27 -3.45 -16.18
N ILE A 179 0.92 -3.87 -15.10
CA ILE A 179 1.56 -2.97 -14.13
C ILE A 179 2.68 -2.13 -14.74
N GLU A 180 3.42 -2.66 -15.73
CA GLU A 180 4.49 -1.93 -16.40
C GLU A 180 3.94 -0.76 -17.22
N LYS A 181 2.79 -0.95 -17.88
CA LYS A 181 2.11 0.15 -18.57
C LYS A 181 1.65 1.23 -17.60
N VAL A 182 1.06 0.84 -16.47
CA VAL A 182 0.62 1.80 -15.44
C VAL A 182 1.80 2.57 -14.87
N ASN A 183 2.91 1.89 -14.55
CA ASN A 183 4.14 2.53 -14.09
C ASN A 183 4.72 3.51 -15.11
N ASN A 184 4.72 3.14 -16.39
CA ASN A 184 5.19 4.02 -17.46
C ASN A 184 4.33 5.29 -17.58
N VAL A 185 3.00 5.17 -17.53
CA VAL A 185 2.09 6.32 -17.55
C VAL A 185 2.34 7.24 -16.35
N LEU A 186 2.42 6.70 -15.14
CA LEU A 186 2.76 7.48 -13.92
C LEU A 186 4.11 8.19 -14.05
N SER A 187 5.11 7.53 -14.63
CA SER A 187 6.43 8.11 -14.89
C SER A 187 6.36 9.27 -15.90
N ILE A 188 5.57 9.13 -16.98
CA ILE A 188 5.36 10.19 -17.96
C ILE A 188 4.71 11.40 -17.29
N ILE A 189 3.62 11.21 -16.53
CA ILE A 189 2.92 12.29 -15.82
C ILE A 189 3.87 13.04 -14.88
N LYS A 190 4.70 12.33 -14.10
CA LYS A 190 5.70 12.95 -13.20
C LYS A 190 6.75 13.74 -13.97
N ARG A 191 7.24 13.24 -15.11
CA ARG A 191 8.21 13.95 -15.96
C ARG A 191 7.63 15.22 -16.56
N TYR A 192 6.34 15.22 -16.91
CA TYR A 192 5.66 16.45 -17.37
C TYR A 192 5.68 17.52 -16.29
N ARG A 193 5.33 17.18 -15.04
CA ARG A 193 5.41 18.10 -13.92
C ARG A 193 6.82 18.69 -13.78
N GLN A 194 7.85 17.83 -13.77
CA GLN A 194 9.23 18.28 -13.59
C GLN A 194 9.66 19.21 -14.74
N ALA A 195 9.39 18.83 -15.98
CA ALA A 195 9.71 19.66 -17.13
C ALA A 195 9.00 21.04 -17.09
N GLY A 196 7.76 21.10 -16.61
CA GLY A 196 7.04 22.36 -16.42
C GLY A 196 7.73 23.26 -15.40
N LEU A 197 8.05 22.67 -14.24
CA LEU A 197 8.72 23.40 -13.15
C LEU A 197 10.10 23.92 -13.56
N ASP A 198 10.88 23.10 -14.27
CA ASP A 198 12.24 23.45 -14.74
C ASP A 198 12.23 24.57 -15.80
N ASN A 199 11.18 24.60 -16.66
CA ASN A 199 11.12 25.55 -17.77
C ASN A 199 10.49 26.90 -17.40
N LYS A 200 9.29 26.87 -16.80
CA LYS A 200 8.47 28.06 -16.52
C LYS A 200 7.93 28.11 -15.09
N GLY A 201 8.43 27.25 -14.20
CA GLY A 201 7.99 27.16 -12.81
C GLY A 201 6.52 26.74 -12.69
N GLU A 202 5.84 27.27 -11.69
CA GLU A 202 4.44 26.94 -11.36
C GLU A 202 3.46 27.17 -12.54
N PHE A 203 3.77 28.09 -13.44
CA PHE A 203 2.91 28.50 -14.56
C PHE A 203 3.25 27.80 -15.88
N GLY A 204 4.19 26.86 -15.87
CA GLY A 204 4.54 26.07 -17.05
C GLY A 204 3.35 25.23 -17.54
N PRO A 205 3.07 25.19 -18.87
CA PRO A 205 1.91 24.49 -19.40
C PRO A 205 1.92 23.00 -19.08
N GLU A 206 3.10 22.38 -18.93
CA GLU A 206 3.23 20.99 -18.49
C GLU A 206 2.81 20.81 -17.03
N ASN A 207 3.18 21.77 -16.17
CA ASN A 207 2.79 21.73 -14.75
C ASN A 207 1.29 22.01 -14.58
N LEU A 208 0.72 22.91 -15.39
CA LEU A 208 -0.72 23.18 -15.40
C LEU A 208 -1.51 21.94 -15.85
N ALA A 209 -1.06 21.27 -16.92
CA ALA A 209 -1.66 20.01 -17.37
C ALA A 209 -1.58 18.92 -16.29
N PHE A 210 -0.43 18.81 -15.59
CA PHE A 210 -0.28 17.90 -14.46
C PHE A 210 -1.27 18.22 -13.32
N LYS A 211 -1.41 19.51 -12.94
CA LYS A 211 -2.34 19.93 -11.89
C LYS A 211 -3.78 19.57 -12.27
N ALA A 212 -4.19 19.79 -13.52
CA ALA A 212 -5.52 19.43 -14.02
C ALA A 212 -5.76 17.89 -14.01
N ILE A 213 -4.78 17.07 -14.39
CA ILE A 213 -4.87 15.60 -14.31
C ILE A 213 -5.02 15.15 -12.85
N ARG A 214 -4.29 15.78 -11.91
CA ARG A 214 -4.38 15.49 -10.48
C ARG A 214 -5.76 15.88 -9.91
N SER A 215 -6.25 17.09 -10.19
CA SER A 215 -7.54 17.59 -9.71
C SER A 215 -8.72 16.75 -10.19
N LYS A 216 -8.64 16.18 -11.39
CA LYS A 216 -9.64 15.26 -11.95
C LYS A 216 -9.51 13.81 -11.44
N GLY A 217 -8.57 13.53 -10.54
CA GLY A 217 -8.39 12.23 -9.89
C GLY A 217 -7.70 11.15 -10.74
N TYR A 218 -7.29 11.43 -11.97
CA TYR A 218 -6.62 10.43 -12.82
C TYR A 218 -5.33 9.91 -12.22
N PHE A 219 -4.54 10.79 -11.60
CA PHE A 219 -3.27 10.42 -10.99
C PHE A 219 -3.47 9.45 -9.83
N GLN A 220 -4.45 9.74 -8.95
CA GLN A 220 -4.78 8.87 -7.82
C GLN A 220 -5.32 7.52 -8.31
N ALA A 221 -6.24 7.51 -9.26
CA ALA A 221 -6.80 6.28 -9.81
C ALA A 221 -5.74 5.35 -10.43
N LEU A 222 -4.72 5.92 -11.12
CA LEU A 222 -3.57 5.16 -11.64
C LEU A 222 -2.71 4.58 -10.52
N PHE A 223 -2.52 5.35 -9.43
CA PHE A 223 -1.76 4.92 -8.27
C PHE A 223 -2.44 3.73 -7.56
N ASP A 224 -3.76 3.84 -7.37
CA ASP A 224 -4.57 2.78 -6.75
C ASP A 224 -4.58 1.52 -7.61
N LEU A 225 -4.73 1.68 -8.94
CA LEU A 225 -4.65 0.54 -9.87
C LEU A 225 -3.28 -0.13 -9.81
N ARG A 226 -2.18 0.64 -9.80
CA ARG A 226 -0.82 0.11 -9.67
C ARG A 226 -0.67 -0.72 -8.39
N ASN A 227 -1.13 -0.18 -7.26
CA ASN A 227 -1.05 -0.85 -5.96
C ASN A 227 -1.87 -2.15 -5.97
N LYS A 228 -3.07 -2.11 -6.54
CA LYS A 228 -3.93 -3.29 -6.71
C LYS A 228 -3.27 -4.37 -7.59
N LEU A 229 -2.74 -3.99 -8.75
CA LEU A 229 -2.03 -4.92 -9.65
C LEU A 229 -0.78 -5.51 -8.97
N ARG A 230 -0.05 -4.68 -8.20
CA ARG A 230 1.10 -5.13 -7.44
C ARG A 230 0.72 -6.14 -6.36
N ALA A 231 -0.34 -5.84 -5.61
CA ALA A 231 -0.88 -6.76 -4.61
C ALA A 231 -1.28 -8.10 -5.26
N GLN A 232 -1.99 -8.05 -6.39
CA GLN A 232 -2.39 -9.25 -7.14
C GLN A 232 -1.18 -10.08 -7.62
N GLN A 233 -0.11 -9.44 -8.09
CA GLN A 233 1.11 -10.14 -8.50
C GLN A 233 1.85 -10.83 -7.35
N LEU A 234 1.78 -10.23 -6.15
CA LEU A 234 2.49 -10.74 -4.97
C LEU A 234 1.63 -11.68 -4.13
N SER A 235 0.31 -11.65 -4.32
CA SER A 235 -0.63 -12.52 -3.62
C SER A 235 -0.76 -13.84 -4.37
N ILE A 236 -0.72 -14.93 -3.63
CA ILE A 236 -1.14 -16.22 -4.16
C ILE A 236 -2.64 -16.31 -3.92
N GLU A 237 -3.43 -16.30 -4.99
CA GLU A 237 -4.87 -16.50 -4.87
C GLU A 237 -5.14 -17.91 -4.36
N GLU A 238 -5.91 -18.07 -3.30
CA GLU A 238 -6.33 -19.38 -2.77
C GLU A 238 -6.96 -20.25 -3.87
N GLU A 239 -7.66 -19.66 -4.81
CA GLU A 239 -8.24 -20.29 -5.98
C GLU A 239 -7.16 -20.93 -6.90
N LEU A 240 -6.03 -20.25 -7.10
CA LEU A 240 -4.91 -20.80 -7.90
C LEU A 240 -4.22 -21.94 -7.17
N LEU A 241 -4.03 -21.81 -5.85
CA LEU A 241 -3.51 -22.88 -5.00
C LEU A 241 -4.46 -24.08 -5.00
N ARG A 242 -5.77 -23.83 -4.91
CA ARG A 242 -6.79 -24.87 -4.96
C ARG A 242 -6.80 -25.56 -6.31
N ARG A 243 -6.73 -24.84 -7.44
CA ARG A 243 -6.65 -25.42 -8.79
C ARG A 243 -5.38 -26.22 -9.00
N THR A 244 -4.22 -25.70 -8.60
CA THR A 244 -2.94 -26.41 -8.69
C THR A 244 -2.96 -27.67 -7.83
N PHE A 245 -3.60 -27.60 -6.67
CA PHE A 245 -3.79 -28.73 -5.78
C PHE A 245 -4.81 -29.72 -6.35
N GLU A 246 -5.94 -29.26 -6.89
CA GLU A 246 -6.95 -30.12 -7.56
C GLU A 246 -6.42 -30.75 -8.86
N GLU A 247 -5.62 -30.04 -9.65
CA GLU A 247 -4.94 -30.58 -10.83
C GLU A 247 -3.89 -31.62 -10.42
N SER A 248 -3.14 -31.35 -9.35
CA SER A 248 -2.19 -32.35 -8.80
C SER A 248 -2.90 -33.57 -8.29
N ILE A 249 -4.03 -33.42 -7.58
CA ILE A 249 -4.88 -34.55 -7.12
C ILE A 249 -5.55 -35.24 -8.31
N GLY A 250 -6.00 -34.49 -9.32
CA GLY A 250 -6.64 -35.05 -10.52
C GLY A 250 -5.68 -35.96 -11.33
N VAL A 251 -4.42 -35.52 -11.49
CA VAL A 251 -3.36 -36.37 -12.10
C VAL A 251 -3.03 -37.54 -11.20
N TYR A 252 -3.13 -37.39 -9.90
CA TYR A 252 -2.90 -38.39 -8.89
C TYR A 252 -4.00 -39.47 -8.89
N ASN A 253 -5.27 -39.08 -8.86
CA ASN A 253 -6.44 -39.96 -8.83
C ASN A 253 -6.61 -40.74 -10.13
N SER A 254 -6.10 -40.28 -11.29
CA SER A 254 -6.14 -41.02 -12.54
C SER A 254 -5.18 -42.23 -12.60
N LYS A 255 -4.23 -42.31 -11.66
CA LYS A 255 -3.24 -43.40 -11.57
C LYS A 255 -3.53 -44.43 -10.47
N VAL A 256 -4.58 -44.26 -9.65
CA VAL A 256 -4.76 -45.03 -8.43
C VAL A 256 -6.12 -45.70 -8.35
N ASN A 257 -6.21 -46.89 -8.97
CA ASN A 257 -7.19 -47.93 -8.61
C ASN A 257 -6.53 -49.09 -7.85
N ILE A 258 -5.37 -48.90 -7.18
CA ILE A 258 -4.56 -50.01 -6.66
C ILE A 258 -4.56 -50.08 -5.11
N ALA A 259 -5.03 -49.09 -4.39
CA ALA A 259 -4.76 -48.99 -2.95
C ALA A 259 -5.96 -49.26 -2.01
N GLU A 260 -7.07 -49.82 -2.49
CA GLU A 260 -8.24 -50.08 -1.61
C GLU A 260 -8.01 -51.17 -0.54
N ASP A 261 -6.99 -52.01 -0.67
CA ASP A 261 -6.72 -53.15 0.22
C ASP A 261 -5.33 -53.17 0.88
N MET A 262 -4.54 -52.09 0.80
CA MET A 262 -3.21 -52.08 1.44
C MET A 262 -3.28 -51.97 2.97
N SER A 263 -2.68 -52.93 3.66
CA SER A 263 -2.54 -52.91 5.12
C SER A 263 -1.42 -51.98 5.60
N LYS A 264 -1.37 -51.70 6.89
CA LYS A 264 -0.27 -50.95 7.50
C LYS A 264 1.07 -51.67 7.37
N GLU A 265 1.01 -52.98 7.39
CA GLU A 265 2.15 -53.88 7.22
C GLU A 265 2.72 -53.78 5.81
N ASP A 266 1.84 -53.80 4.78
CA ASP A 266 2.25 -53.64 3.39
C ASP A 266 2.90 -52.30 3.10
N LEU A 267 2.34 -51.21 3.70
CA LEU A 267 2.94 -49.88 3.60
C LEU A 267 4.30 -49.81 4.29
N ALA A 268 4.43 -50.42 5.46
CA ALA A 268 5.69 -50.47 6.21
C ALA A 268 6.79 -51.18 5.41
N ASP A 269 6.45 -52.30 4.80
CA ASP A 269 7.36 -53.10 3.95
C ASP A 269 7.72 -52.32 2.67
N GLN A 270 6.74 -51.69 2.01
CA GLN A 270 6.98 -50.90 0.80
C GLN A 270 8.01 -49.78 1.02
N TRP A 271 7.94 -49.12 2.16
CA TRP A 271 8.79 -47.97 2.46
C TRP A 271 9.99 -48.28 3.35
N ASN A 272 10.15 -49.55 3.74
CA ASN A 272 11.20 -50.00 4.65
C ASN A 272 11.26 -49.22 5.98
N VAL A 273 10.09 -48.97 6.54
CA VAL A 273 9.89 -48.27 7.81
C VAL A 273 9.13 -49.13 8.80
N SER A 274 9.08 -48.79 10.06
CA SER A 274 8.33 -49.54 11.05
C SER A 274 6.81 -49.34 10.89
N THR A 275 6.01 -50.37 11.19
CA THR A 275 4.55 -50.30 11.23
C THR A 275 4.07 -49.20 12.20
N LYS A 276 4.84 -48.89 13.24
CA LYS A 276 4.58 -47.81 14.19
C LYS A 276 4.71 -46.43 13.55
N GLU A 277 5.65 -46.24 12.65
CA GLU A 277 5.83 -45.00 11.90
C GLU A 277 4.70 -44.78 10.92
N ILE A 278 4.32 -45.82 10.18
CA ILE A 278 3.14 -45.78 9.29
C ILE A 278 1.86 -45.48 10.07
N ALA A 279 1.65 -46.11 11.23
CA ALA A 279 0.49 -45.81 12.07
C ALA A 279 0.42 -44.34 12.52
N LYS A 280 1.57 -43.75 12.84
CA LYS A 280 1.64 -42.32 13.17
C LYS A 280 1.34 -41.44 11.96
N ALA A 281 1.89 -41.79 10.78
CA ALA A 281 1.63 -41.03 9.55
C ALA A 281 0.15 -41.11 9.16
N ILE A 282 -0.51 -42.26 9.29
CA ILE A 282 -1.94 -42.42 9.06
C ILE A 282 -2.75 -41.56 10.06
N ASP A 283 -2.46 -41.62 11.35
CA ASP A 283 -3.21 -40.85 12.34
C ASP A 283 -3.08 -39.34 12.15
N LEU A 284 -1.89 -38.89 11.75
CA LEU A 284 -1.60 -37.51 11.39
C LEU A 284 -2.38 -37.10 10.14
N GLY A 285 -2.30 -37.90 9.09
CA GLY A 285 -3.00 -37.65 7.84
C GLY A 285 -4.51 -37.59 8.02
N VAL A 286 -5.10 -38.52 8.78
CA VAL A 286 -6.55 -38.53 9.07
C VAL A 286 -7.00 -37.24 9.73
N LYS A 287 -6.23 -36.69 10.68
CA LYS A 287 -6.56 -35.38 11.29
C LYS A 287 -6.54 -34.25 10.26
N VAL A 288 -5.57 -34.24 9.36
CA VAL A 288 -5.46 -33.24 8.27
C VAL A 288 -6.63 -33.36 7.31
N GLU A 289 -6.92 -34.57 6.82
CA GLU A 289 -7.99 -34.80 5.84
C GLU A 289 -9.38 -34.49 6.43
N MET A 290 -9.65 -34.91 7.66
CA MET A 290 -10.92 -34.58 8.32
C MET A 290 -11.17 -33.09 8.50
N LYS A 291 -10.12 -32.30 8.65
CA LYS A 291 -10.21 -30.84 8.86
C LYS A 291 -10.30 -30.06 7.54
N ASN A 292 -9.55 -30.45 6.55
CA ASN A 292 -9.28 -29.62 5.39
C ASN A 292 -9.80 -30.20 4.05
N ASN A 293 -10.16 -31.50 3.99
CA ASN A 293 -10.55 -32.11 2.73
C ASN A 293 -12.08 -32.04 2.53
N PRO A 294 -12.56 -31.30 1.52
CA PRO A 294 -13.97 -31.19 1.21
C PRO A 294 -14.62 -32.50 0.73
N GLN A 295 -13.83 -33.50 0.35
CA GLN A 295 -14.31 -34.83 -0.06
C GLN A 295 -14.70 -35.69 1.15
N VAL A 296 -14.30 -35.30 2.38
CA VAL A 296 -14.69 -36.00 3.61
C VAL A 296 -16.06 -35.50 4.05
N THR A 297 -17.10 -36.02 3.39
CA THR A 297 -18.51 -35.52 3.52
C THR A 297 -19.42 -36.44 4.35
N ALA A 298 -18.92 -37.58 4.82
CA ALA A 298 -19.75 -38.55 5.57
C ALA A 298 -20.38 -37.92 6.82
N THR A 299 -21.62 -38.29 7.11
CA THR A 299 -22.48 -37.65 8.12
C THR A 299 -22.13 -38.00 9.56
N THR A 300 -21.54 -39.19 9.78
CA THR A 300 -21.16 -39.65 11.12
C THR A 300 -19.64 -39.52 11.34
N PRO A 301 -19.18 -39.22 12.57
CA PRO A 301 -17.75 -39.13 12.86
C PRO A 301 -16.96 -40.38 12.49
N GLN A 302 -17.55 -41.55 12.67
CA GLN A 302 -16.91 -42.81 12.36
C GLN A 302 -16.70 -43.00 10.83
N LEU A 303 -17.74 -42.79 10.02
CA LEU A 303 -17.67 -42.84 8.57
C LEU A 303 -16.75 -41.77 7.98
N ARG A 304 -16.73 -40.56 8.58
CA ARG A 304 -15.78 -39.51 8.20
C ARG A 304 -14.35 -39.98 8.41
N ARG A 305 -14.06 -40.63 9.55
CA ARG A 305 -12.72 -41.12 9.85
C ARG A 305 -12.32 -42.25 8.89
N GLU A 306 -13.22 -43.15 8.56
CA GLU A 306 -13.00 -44.23 7.57
C GLU A 306 -12.70 -43.64 6.17
N GLN A 307 -13.49 -42.68 5.74
CA GLN A 307 -13.30 -41.96 4.48
C GLN A 307 -11.95 -41.23 4.44
N ALA A 308 -11.60 -40.49 5.48
CA ALA A 308 -10.30 -39.83 5.62
C ALA A 308 -9.15 -40.86 5.63
N THR A 309 -9.31 -42.02 6.29
CA THR A 309 -8.27 -43.04 6.35
C THR A 309 -7.95 -43.62 4.96
N LYS A 310 -8.98 -43.84 4.12
CA LYS A 310 -8.77 -44.32 2.74
C LYS A 310 -7.95 -43.31 1.92
N ILE A 311 -8.27 -42.03 2.03
CA ILE A 311 -7.53 -40.95 1.35
C ILE A 311 -6.08 -40.94 1.83
N VAL A 312 -5.86 -41.04 3.13
CA VAL A 312 -4.51 -41.05 3.72
C VAL A 312 -3.67 -42.21 3.24
N VAL A 313 -4.23 -43.43 3.25
CA VAL A 313 -3.53 -44.64 2.77
C VAL A 313 -3.11 -44.45 1.31
N ASN A 314 -4.01 -43.97 0.46
CA ASN A 314 -3.72 -43.68 -0.94
C ASN A 314 -2.55 -42.70 -1.11
N ASN A 315 -2.52 -41.62 -0.30
CA ASN A 315 -1.45 -40.64 -0.34
C ASN A 315 -0.11 -41.23 0.13
N LEU A 316 -0.13 -42.06 1.19
CA LEU A 316 1.07 -42.69 1.74
C LEU A 316 1.64 -43.78 0.85
N VAL A 317 0.83 -44.45 0.03
CA VAL A 317 1.33 -45.41 -0.99
C VAL A 317 2.29 -44.72 -1.97
N GLN A 318 2.08 -43.43 -2.21
CA GLN A 318 2.83 -42.67 -3.21
C GLN A 318 3.99 -41.89 -2.63
N ASP A 319 3.82 -41.30 -1.43
CA ASP A 319 4.87 -40.57 -0.71
C ASP A 319 4.67 -40.69 0.82
N VAL A 320 5.55 -41.46 1.46
CA VAL A 320 5.51 -41.63 2.94
C VAL A 320 5.71 -40.31 3.69
N GLU A 321 6.39 -39.34 3.07
CA GLU A 321 6.62 -38.03 3.64
C GLU A 321 5.53 -36.98 3.26
N TYR A 322 4.47 -37.39 2.55
CA TYR A 322 3.42 -36.47 2.10
C TYR A 322 2.87 -35.60 3.23
N TYR A 323 2.43 -36.19 4.33
CA TYR A 323 1.87 -35.44 5.46
C TYR A 323 2.92 -34.66 6.28
N PRO A 324 4.11 -35.18 6.55
CA PRO A 324 5.21 -34.38 7.11
C PRO A 324 5.54 -33.15 6.30
N LYS A 325 5.65 -33.25 4.97
CA LYS A 325 5.90 -32.12 4.07
C LYS A 325 4.76 -31.10 4.09
N MET A 326 3.50 -31.59 4.01
CA MET A 326 2.32 -30.73 4.06
C MET A 326 2.25 -29.92 5.37
N ILE A 327 2.53 -30.55 6.52
CA ILE A 327 2.50 -29.90 7.82
C ILE A 327 3.61 -28.85 7.93
N THR A 328 4.79 -29.13 7.40
CA THR A 328 5.88 -28.15 7.35
C THR A 328 5.46 -26.93 6.52
N PHE A 329 4.79 -27.14 5.39
CA PHE A 329 4.26 -26.07 4.55
C PHE A 329 3.17 -25.26 5.27
N ILE A 330 2.18 -25.94 5.89
CA ILE A 330 1.11 -25.26 6.66
C ILE A 330 1.68 -24.42 7.80
N ARG A 331 2.71 -24.91 8.49
CA ARG A 331 3.39 -24.15 9.57
C ARG A 331 4.07 -22.90 9.02
N ALA A 332 4.76 -23.00 7.88
CA ALA A 332 5.42 -21.86 7.24
C ALA A 332 4.39 -20.78 6.83
N VAL A 333 3.26 -21.18 6.25
CA VAL A 333 2.16 -20.27 5.88
C VAL A 333 1.55 -19.60 7.11
N ASN A 334 1.30 -20.34 8.19
CA ASN A 334 0.75 -19.79 9.42
C ASN A 334 1.73 -18.83 10.12
N GLN A 335 3.04 -19.07 10.05
CA GLN A 335 4.04 -18.14 10.54
C GLN A 335 4.08 -16.84 9.73
N LEU A 336 3.96 -16.91 8.41
CA LEU A 336 3.85 -15.74 7.55
C LEU A 336 2.59 -14.92 7.86
N ASN A 337 1.45 -15.58 8.06
CA ASN A 337 0.20 -14.91 8.43
C ASN A 337 0.22 -14.28 9.83
N GLN A 338 0.98 -14.83 10.77
CA GLN A 338 1.16 -14.22 12.11
C GLN A 338 2.05 -12.99 12.07
N THR A 339 3.04 -12.92 11.19
CA THR A 339 3.87 -11.72 11.00
C THR A 339 3.14 -10.59 10.28
N THR A 340 2.08 -10.91 9.52
CA THR A 340 1.21 -9.91 8.86
C THR A 340 0.03 -9.45 9.73
N SER A 341 -0.37 -10.22 10.76
CA SER A 341 -1.53 -9.92 11.60
C SER A 341 -1.21 -9.24 12.95
N THR A 342 0.02 -8.82 13.19
CA THR A 342 0.37 -8.01 14.39
C THR A 342 -0.11 -6.57 14.31
N ASN A 343 -0.86 -6.19 13.26
CA ASN A 343 -1.46 -4.86 13.12
C ASN A 343 -3.00 -4.80 13.28
N ASP A 344 -3.71 -5.94 13.49
CA ASP A 344 -5.14 -5.88 13.76
C ASP A 344 -5.49 -6.78 14.94
N GLY A 345 -5.86 -6.14 16.05
CA GLY A 345 -6.34 -6.82 17.24
C GLY A 345 -7.71 -7.45 17.05
N ALA A 346 -7.76 -8.76 16.93
CA ALA A 346 -8.88 -9.59 17.41
C ALA A 346 -8.43 -11.06 17.35
N GLY A 347 -8.47 -11.72 18.50
CA GLY A 347 -8.04 -13.10 18.65
C GLY A 347 -8.96 -14.11 17.98
N SER A 348 -8.35 -15.13 17.40
CA SER A 348 -8.98 -16.43 17.22
C SER A 348 -7.94 -17.53 17.46
N ASP A 349 -8.34 -18.47 18.29
CA ASP A 349 -7.60 -19.58 18.85
C ASP A 349 -6.71 -20.34 17.86
N VAL A 350 -5.38 -20.28 18.10
CA VAL A 350 -4.37 -21.13 17.47
C VAL A 350 -3.74 -22.02 18.53
N ASN A 351 -4.57 -22.80 19.24
CA ASN A 351 -4.09 -23.72 20.27
C ASN A 351 -3.85 -25.16 19.78
N ASP A 352 -3.94 -25.40 18.45
CA ASP A 352 -3.88 -26.77 17.93
C ASP A 352 -2.48 -27.25 17.48
N VAL A 353 -1.51 -26.33 17.41
CA VAL A 353 -0.12 -26.65 16.99
C VAL A 353 0.74 -27.15 18.16
N SER A 354 0.44 -26.73 19.39
CA SER A 354 1.16 -27.22 20.58
C SER A 354 0.87 -28.68 20.89
N GLN A 355 -0.33 -29.17 20.58
CA GLN A 355 -0.70 -30.58 20.76
C GLN A 355 0.03 -31.52 19.80
N MET A 356 0.51 -31.02 18.64
CA MET A 356 1.28 -31.82 17.69
C MET A 356 2.75 -32.01 18.11
N GLN A 357 3.30 -31.08 18.92
CA GLN A 357 4.65 -31.22 19.47
C GLN A 357 4.72 -32.33 20.56
N ASP A 358 3.64 -32.50 21.33
CA ASP A 358 3.54 -33.54 22.35
C ASP A 358 3.46 -34.97 21.78
N MET A 359 3.20 -35.09 20.47
CA MET A 359 3.14 -36.38 19.76
C MET A 359 4.52 -36.86 19.26
N GLY A 360 5.61 -36.23 19.65
CA GLY A 360 6.99 -36.71 19.47
C GLY A 360 7.54 -36.57 18.05
N TYR A 361 7.00 -35.67 17.24
CA TYR A 361 7.57 -35.33 15.93
C TYR A 361 8.75 -34.38 16.10
N LYS A 362 9.96 -34.81 15.76
CA LYS A 362 11.14 -33.96 15.59
C LYS A 362 11.41 -33.87 14.08
N PRO A 363 11.38 -32.67 13.48
CA PRO A 363 11.86 -32.50 12.12
C PRO A 363 13.37 -32.77 12.09
N SER A 364 13.81 -33.54 11.13
CA SER A 364 15.23 -33.76 10.80
C SER A 364 15.80 -32.52 10.11
#